data_eb39bd490682dfef3d859988a5f46792
#
_entry.id   eb39bd490682dfef3d859988a5f46792
#
_cell.length_a   1.000
_cell.length_b   1.000
_cell.length_c   1.000
_cell.angle_alpha   90.00
_cell.angle_beta   90.00
_cell.angle_gamma   90.00
#
_symmetry.space_group_name_H-M   'P 1'
#
loop_
_entity.id
_entity.type
_entity.pdbx_description
1 polymer ?
#
loop_
_entity_poly.entity_id
_entity_poly.type
_entity_poly.pdbx_seq_one_letter_code
_entity_poly.pdbx_strand_id
1 'polypeptide(L)'
;MKKENKRVAEYEFSIGYRLSHWVRFFAIMLLIISGYYISFVFQSPMVSDEPVLFLQAKWRFVHIVAGFVMIAAVIYKSYIFVFDKMSHIERVSIKDFLSPKVWFEQIKYYLYLTDEHPHLRGVYNPLQFIAYVMFYVVAFLLILTGLILYMHVYHHGFGGAIFDILRPVEVWMGGLANVRAIHHICMNVLIIFIAAHVYMAVFNAVKGRNGGMDAVISGYKFPEENH
;
A
#
# COMPACT_ATOMS: atom_id res chain seq x y z
N MET A 1 25.66 27.56 27.85
CA MET A 1 24.60 27.90 26.87
C MET A 1 24.42 26.66 25.95
N LYS A 2 23.31 25.92 26.07
CA LYS A 2 22.96 24.87 25.10
C LYS A 2 22.65 25.57 23.78
N LYS A 3 23.44 25.30 22.73
CA LYS A 3 23.07 25.69 21.37
C LYS A 3 21.71 25.02 21.06
N GLU A 4 20.70 25.84 20.88
CA GLU A 4 19.40 25.41 20.36
C GLU A 4 19.64 24.95 18.90
N ASN A 5 19.76 23.66 18.68
CA ASN A 5 19.82 23.09 17.32
C ASN A 5 18.48 23.38 16.65
N LYS A 6 18.43 24.43 15.84
CA LYS A 6 17.28 24.73 14.99
C LYS A 6 17.23 23.65 13.90
N ARG A 7 16.35 22.65 14.08
CA ARG A 7 16.02 21.69 13.00
C ARG A 7 15.39 22.47 11.84
N VAL A 8 16.01 22.40 10.68
CA VAL A 8 15.46 23.04 9.48
C VAL A 8 14.38 22.11 8.91
N ALA A 9 13.15 22.62 8.83
CA ALA A 9 12.03 21.88 8.23
C ALA A 9 12.20 21.83 6.72
N GLU A 10 12.28 20.63 6.16
CA GLU A 10 12.32 20.39 4.73
C GLU A 10 10.98 19.82 4.23
N TYR A 11 10.38 20.47 3.22
CA TYR A 11 9.11 20.01 2.65
C TYR A 11 9.35 18.83 1.71
N GLU A 12 8.93 17.63 2.10
CA GLU A 12 9.23 16.38 1.38
C GLU A 12 8.02 15.84 0.60
N PHE A 13 6.81 15.88 1.18
CA PHE A 13 5.62 15.29 0.55
C PHE A 13 4.50 16.30 0.31
N SER A 14 4.02 16.34 -0.93
CA SER A 14 2.87 17.15 -1.32
C SER A 14 1.59 16.71 -0.61
N ILE A 15 0.60 17.61 -0.51
CA ILE A 15 -0.73 17.30 0.06
C ILE A 15 -1.36 16.12 -0.70
N GLY A 16 -1.25 16.11 -2.03
CA GLY A 16 -1.79 15.03 -2.86
C GLY A 16 -1.16 13.66 -2.54
N TYR A 17 0.16 13.63 -2.30
CA TYR A 17 0.84 12.40 -1.88
C TYR A 17 0.30 11.89 -0.55
N ARG A 18 0.22 12.74 0.47
CA ARG A 18 -0.25 12.40 1.82
C ARG A 18 -1.71 11.95 1.82
N LEU A 19 -2.58 12.67 1.11
CA LEU A 19 -3.98 12.29 0.94
C LEU A 19 -4.10 10.91 0.30
N SER A 20 -3.37 10.66 -0.78
CA SER A 20 -3.33 9.35 -1.44
C SER A 20 -2.87 8.24 -0.49
N HIS A 21 -1.89 8.50 0.37
CA HIS A 21 -1.41 7.52 1.35
C HIS A 21 -2.51 7.17 2.36
N TRP A 22 -3.14 8.17 2.97
CA TRP A 22 -4.15 7.93 4.01
C TRP A 22 -5.45 7.34 3.46
N VAL A 23 -5.90 7.76 2.27
CA VAL A 23 -7.06 7.15 1.61
C VAL A 23 -6.81 5.66 1.35
N ARG A 24 -5.64 5.29 0.84
CA ARG A 24 -5.27 3.88 0.64
C ARG A 24 -5.19 3.12 1.96
N PHE A 25 -4.63 3.71 3.00
CA PHE A 25 -4.57 3.09 4.32
C PHE A 25 -5.97 2.72 4.84
N PHE A 26 -6.90 3.67 4.87
CA PHE A 26 -8.26 3.41 5.35
C PHE A 26 -9.02 2.43 4.45
N ALA A 27 -8.86 2.55 3.12
CA ALA A 27 -9.48 1.62 2.18
C ALA A 27 -8.97 0.18 2.40
N ILE A 28 -7.66 -0.01 2.57
CA ILE A 28 -7.05 -1.32 2.83
C ILE A 28 -7.56 -1.90 4.16
N MET A 29 -7.63 -1.10 5.23
CA MET A 29 -8.15 -1.57 6.51
C MET A 29 -9.59 -2.06 6.40
N LEU A 30 -10.45 -1.30 5.70
CA LEU A 30 -11.83 -1.71 5.44
C LEU A 30 -11.91 -2.98 4.58
N LEU A 31 -11.05 -3.09 3.56
CA LEU A 31 -10.98 -4.26 2.68
C LEU A 31 -10.55 -5.52 3.44
N ILE A 32 -9.57 -5.42 4.33
CA ILE A 32 -9.12 -6.54 5.15
C ILE A 32 -10.25 -7.00 6.08
N ILE A 33 -10.83 -6.07 6.84
CA ILE A 33 -11.90 -6.40 7.81
C ILE A 33 -13.10 -7.02 7.09
N SER A 34 -13.59 -6.37 6.03
CA SER A 34 -14.73 -6.87 5.26
C SER A 34 -14.43 -8.18 4.52
N GLY A 35 -13.22 -8.33 3.97
CA GLY A 35 -12.78 -9.54 3.30
C GLY A 35 -12.71 -10.74 4.25
N TYR A 36 -12.18 -10.56 5.46
CA TYR A 36 -12.21 -11.60 6.49
C TYR A 36 -13.63 -11.97 6.88
N TYR A 37 -14.51 -10.99 7.07
CA TYR A 37 -15.90 -11.27 7.38
C TYR A 37 -16.60 -12.09 6.29
N ILE A 38 -16.41 -11.72 5.02
CA ILE A 38 -16.98 -12.44 3.88
C ILE A 38 -16.48 -13.88 3.83
N SER A 39 -15.20 -14.10 4.19
CA SER A 39 -14.58 -15.43 4.13
C SER A 39 -14.90 -16.31 5.32
N PHE A 40 -15.00 -15.77 6.53
CA PHE A 40 -15.06 -16.56 7.77
C PHE A 40 -16.27 -16.28 8.66
N VAL A 41 -17.13 -15.35 8.30
CA VAL A 41 -18.39 -15.01 9.03
C VAL A 41 -18.25 -15.09 10.57
N PHE A 42 -17.53 -14.14 11.15
CA PHE A 42 -17.32 -14.10 12.61
C PHE A 42 -18.45 -13.39 13.41
N GLN A 43 -19.44 -12.85 12.71
CA GLN A 43 -20.62 -12.23 13.30
C GLN A 43 -21.88 -12.85 12.71
N SER A 44 -22.64 -13.55 13.52
CA SER A 44 -23.93 -14.14 13.11
C SER A 44 -25.08 -13.24 13.55
N PRO A 45 -26.17 -13.16 12.77
CA PRO A 45 -27.40 -12.52 13.23
C PRO A 45 -28.00 -13.28 14.42
N MET A 46 -28.61 -12.57 15.36
CA MET A 46 -29.35 -13.22 16.45
C MET A 46 -30.57 -13.97 15.91
N VAL A 47 -30.93 -15.08 16.55
CA VAL A 47 -32.07 -15.92 16.13
C VAL A 47 -33.39 -15.17 16.15
N SER A 48 -33.50 -14.13 16.97
CA SER A 48 -34.68 -13.26 17.07
C SER A 48 -34.74 -12.19 15.97
N ASP A 49 -33.63 -11.94 15.30
CA ASP A 49 -33.57 -10.96 14.20
C ASP A 49 -34.13 -11.68 12.97
N GLU A 50 -35.24 -11.20 12.44
CA GLU A 50 -35.73 -11.63 11.14
C GLU A 50 -34.58 -11.56 10.11
N PRO A 51 -34.66 -12.31 8.97
CA PRO A 51 -33.58 -12.34 7.95
C PRO A 51 -33.25 -10.98 7.33
N VAL A 52 -33.72 -9.93 7.92
CA VAL A 52 -33.65 -8.51 7.58
C VAL A 52 -32.27 -7.92 7.70
N LEU A 53 -31.36 -8.49 8.48
CA LEU A 53 -30.05 -7.86 8.72
C LEU A 53 -29.13 -7.93 7.52
N PHE A 54 -29.33 -8.87 6.58
CA PHE A 54 -28.53 -9.01 5.37
C PHE A 54 -27.04 -8.73 5.59
N LEU A 55 -26.48 -9.22 6.72
CA LEU A 55 -25.13 -8.88 7.14
C LEU A 55 -24.09 -9.17 6.05
N GLN A 56 -24.19 -10.32 5.37
CA GLN A 56 -23.32 -10.66 4.28
C GLN A 56 -23.42 -9.66 3.11
N ALA A 57 -24.62 -9.21 2.78
CA ALA A 57 -24.82 -8.23 1.71
C ALA A 57 -24.21 -6.87 2.10
N LYS A 58 -24.39 -6.44 3.36
CA LYS A 58 -23.80 -5.20 3.87
C LYS A 58 -22.28 -5.23 3.83
N TRP A 59 -21.66 -6.33 4.30
CA TRP A 59 -20.21 -6.47 4.28
C TRP A 59 -19.63 -6.56 2.86
N ARG A 60 -20.33 -7.25 1.94
CA ARG A 60 -19.98 -7.26 0.51
C ARG A 60 -20.08 -5.86 -0.10
N PHE A 61 -21.13 -5.10 0.23
CA PHE A 61 -21.27 -3.73 -0.22
C PHE A 61 -20.10 -2.87 0.26
N VAL A 62 -19.75 -2.91 1.55
CA VAL A 62 -18.61 -2.17 2.10
C VAL A 62 -17.31 -2.58 1.39
N HIS A 63 -17.10 -3.88 1.17
CA HIS A 63 -15.91 -4.38 0.48
C HIS A 63 -15.80 -3.86 -0.95
N ILE A 64 -16.89 -3.89 -1.71
CA ILE A 64 -16.94 -3.41 -3.09
C ILE A 64 -16.68 -1.90 -3.16
N VAL A 65 -17.34 -1.12 -2.30
CA VAL A 65 -17.15 0.35 -2.25
C VAL A 65 -15.69 0.68 -1.90
N ALA A 66 -15.14 0.05 -0.87
CA ALA A 66 -13.73 0.23 -0.50
C ALA A 66 -12.78 -0.22 -1.62
N GLY A 67 -13.13 -1.27 -2.38
CA GLY A 67 -12.40 -1.72 -3.56
C GLY A 67 -12.35 -0.67 -4.66
N PHE A 68 -13.46 -0.03 -4.99
CA PHE A 68 -13.48 1.06 -5.98
C PHE A 68 -12.73 2.31 -5.49
N VAL A 69 -12.82 2.64 -4.19
CA VAL A 69 -12.00 3.71 -3.60
C VAL A 69 -10.51 3.38 -3.72
N MET A 70 -10.12 2.13 -3.49
CA MET A 70 -8.72 1.68 -3.65
C MET A 70 -8.26 1.80 -5.10
N ILE A 71 -9.08 1.39 -6.07
CA ILE A 71 -8.79 1.54 -7.51
C ILE A 71 -8.54 3.01 -7.85
N ALA A 72 -9.45 3.89 -7.46
CA ALA A 72 -9.32 5.33 -7.70
C ALA A 72 -8.05 5.91 -7.05
N ALA A 73 -7.73 5.51 -5.82
CA ALA A 73 -6.55 5.96 -5.11
C ALA A 73 -5.23 5.44 -5.74
N VAL A 74 -5.21 4.22 -6.29
CA VAL A 74 -4.06 3.67 -7.03
C VAL A 74 -3.86 4.43 -8.35
N ILE A 75 -4.93 4.69 -9.10
CA ILE A 75 -4.86 5.48 -10.34
C ILE A 75 -4.35 6.89 -10.03
N TYR A 76 -4.90 7.54 -9.00
CA TYR A 76 -4.46 8.87 -8.58
C TYR A 76 -2.98 8.90 -8.17
N LYS A 77 -2.52 7.92 -7.40
CA LYS A 77 -1.09 7.83 -7.03
C LYS A 77 -0.20 7.57 -8.25
N SER A 78 -0.64 6.75 -9.19
CA SER A 78 0.07 6.52 -10.45
C SER A 78 0.20 7.80 -11.26
N TYR A 79 -0.89 8.60 -11.33
CA TYR A 79 -0.87 9.92 -11.97
C TYR A 79 0.15 10.85 -11.30
N ILE A 80 0.11 10.98 -9.96
CA ILE A 80 1.08 11.81 -9.21
C ILE A 80 2.51 11.32 -9.45
N PHE A 81 2.75 10.00 -9.39
CA PHE A 81 4.08 9.45 -9.60
C PHE A 81 4.68 9.85 -10.96
N VAL A 82 3.86 9.93 -12.01
CA VAL A 82 4.31 10.27 -13.36
C VAL A 82 4.45 11.79 -13.55
N PHE A 83 3.43 12.56 -13.12
CA PHE A 83 3.26 13.96 -13.51
C PHE A 83 3.67 14.97 -12.42
N ASP A 84 3.69 14.59 -11.14
CA ASP A 84 4.08 15.51 -10.08
C ASP A 84 5.60 15.74 -10.09
N LYS A 85 6.01 17.01 -10.06
CA LYS A 85 7.41 17.40 -10.00
C LYS A 85 8.09 16.92 -8.73
N MET A 86 7.40 16.92 -7.60
CA MET A 86 7.95 16.46 -6.31
C MET A 86 8.21 14.94 -6.30
N SER A 87 7.43 14.15 -7.05
CA SER A 87 7.68 12.71 -7.21
C SER A 87 8.95 12.38 -8.02
N HIS A 88 9.65 13.38 -8.55
CA HIS A 88 10.97 13.17 -9.18
C HIS A 88 11.94 12.45 -8.23
N ILE A 89 11.94 12.79 -6.95
CA ILE A 89 12.82 12.18 -5.94
C ILE A 89 12.50 10.69 -5.75
N GLU A 90 11.23 10.30 -5.85
CA GLU A 90 10.83 8.88 -5.84
C GLU A 90 11.37 8.14 -7.08
N ARG A 91 11.28 8.77 -8.27
CA ARG A 91 11.77 8.17 -9.53
C ARG A 91 13.30 8.02 -9.55
N VAL A 92 14.02 8.91 -8.90
CA VAL A 92 15.48 8.84 -8.76
C VAL A 92 15.93 7.62 -7.96
N SER A 93 15.09 7.10 -7.03
CA SER A 93 15.38 5.89 -6.27
C SER A 93 15.64 4.64 -7.15
N ILE A 94 15.17 4.65 -8.41
CA ILE A 94 15.51 3.60 -9.39
C ILE A 94 17.02 3.51 -9.62
N LYS A 95 17.73 4.65 -9.63
CA LYS A 95 19.18 4.68 -9.81
C LYS A 95 19.93 4.11 -8.61
N ASP A 96 19.40 4.31 -7.41
CA ASP A 96 19.96 3.74 -6.18
C ASP A 96 19.71 2.24 -6.11
N PHE A 97 18.53 1.79 -6.54
CA PHE A 97 18.21 0.37 -6.69
C PHE A 97 19.16 -0.37 -7.67
N LEU A 98 19.52 0.27 -8.77
CA LEU A 98 20.43 -0.30 -9.77
C LEU A 98 21.92 -0.22 -9.37
N SER A 99 22.26 0.40 -8.24
CA SER A 99 23.65 0.59 -7.79
C SER A 99 24.10 -0.50 -6.83
N PRO A 100 25.01 -1.42 -7.20
CA PRO A 100 25.52 -2.45 -6.30
C PRO A 100 26.21 -1.89 -5.04
N LYS A 101 26.83 -0.69 -5.17
CA LYS A 101 27.49 0.00 -4.06
C LYS A 101 26.49 0.36 -2.97
N VAL A 102 25.34 0.94 -3.35
CA VAL A 102 24.27 1.32 -2.40
C VAL A 102 23.70 0.08 -1.69
N TRP A 103 23.55 -1.04 -2.41
CA TRP A 103 23.13 -2.31 -1.81
C TRP A 103 24.09 -2.79 -0.73
N PHE A 104 25.39 -2.77 -1.01
CA PHE A 104 26.40 -3.22 -0.09
C PHE A 104 26.48 -2.34 1.17
N GLU A 105 26.42 -1.03 1.01
CA GLU A 105 26.37 -0.07 2.12
C GLU A 105 25.10 -0.26 2.95
N GLN A 106 23.94 -0.47 2.32
CA GLN A 106 22.67 -0.70 3.00
C GLN A 106 22.66 -2.01 3.80
N ILE A 107 23.21 -3.09 3.24
CA ILE A 107 23.34 -4.38 3.96
C ILE A 107 24.24 -4.24 5.16
N LYS A 108 25.39 -3.58 5.03
CA LYS A 108 26.30 -3.31 6.16
C LYS A 108 25.59 -2.52 7.28
N TYR A 109 24.82 -1.51 6.92
CA TYR A 109 24.06 -0.70 7.88
C TYR A 109 23.02 -1.56 8.64
N TYR A 110 22.25 -2.42 7.94
CA TYR A 110 21.26 -3.28 8.59
C TYR A 110 21.87 -4.40 9.44
N LEU A 111 23.07 -4.87 9.09
CA LEU A 111 23.83 -5.84 9.89
C LEU A 111 24.61 -5.17 11.05
N TYR A 112 24.42 -3.87 11.28
CA TYR A 112 25.11 -3.10 12.32
C TYR A 112 26.65 -3.11 12.19
N LEU A 113 27.16 -3.30 10.97
CA LEU A 113 28.60 -3.27 10.67
C LEU A 113 29.11 -1.83 10.44
N THR A 114 28.21 -0.87 10.28
CA THR A 114 28.51 0.57 10.16
C THR A 114 27.37 1.38 10.74
N ASP A 115 27.68 2.53 11.33
CA ASP A 115 26.69 3.51 11.79
C ASP A 115 26.35 4.53 10.69
N GLU A 116 27.13 4.58 9.61
CA GLU A 116 26.91 5.48 8.51
C GLU A 116 25.76 4.99 7.63
N HIS A 117 24.76 5.86 7.42
CA HIS A 117 23.66 5.59 6.50
C HIS A 117 24.15 5.74 5.05
N PRO A 118 23.79 4.84 4.13
CA PRO A 118 24.19 4.96 2.73
C PRO A 118 23.71 6.27 2.12
N HIS A 119 24.53 6.88 1.28
CA HIS A 119 24.17 8.07 0.53
C HIS A 119 23.15 7.73 -0.56
N LEU A 120 21.89 8.09 -0.32
CA LEU A 120 20.79 7.89 -1.26
C LEU A 120 20.58 9.16 -2.10
N ARG A 121 20.33 8.97 -3.39
CA ARG A 121 19.92 10.04 -4.34
C ARG A 121 18.42 10.26 -4.30
N GLY A 122 17.67 9.19 -4.01
CA GLY A 122 16.22 9.17 -3.92
C GLY A 122 15.72 9.05 -2.49
N VAL A 123 14.39 9.01 -2.35
CA VAL A 123 13.71 8.85 -1.05
C VAL A 123 13.82 7.43 -0.51
N TYR A 124 13.85 6.44 -1.41
CA TYR A 124 13.80 5.02 -1.05
C TYR A 124 15.17 4.36 -1.15
N ASN A 125 15.53 3.64 -0.11
CA ASN A 125 16.65 2.72 -0.20
C ASN A 125 16.28 1.48 -1.06
N PRO A 126 17.25 0.68 -1.53
CA PRO A 126 16.98 -0.46 -2.41
C PRO A 126 15.95 -1.46 -1.87
N LEU A 127 15.97 -1.76 -0.57
CA LEU A 127 15.02 -2.69 0.06
C LEU A 127 13.61 -2.07 0.14
N GLN A 128 13.51 -0.79 0.49
CA GLN A 128 12.24 -0.06 0.46
C GLN A 128 11.67 -0.01 -0.95
N PHE A 129 12.52 0.18 -1.96
CA PHE A 129 12.09 0.20 -3.36
C PHE A 129 11.50 -1.15 -3.81
N ILE A 130 12.15 -2.29 -3.48
CA ILE A 130 11.58 -3.63 -3.75
C ILE A 130 10.23 -3.79 -3.04
N ALA A 131 10.16 -3.45 -1.76
CA ALA A 131 8.92 -3.54 -1.00
C ALA A 131 7.80 -2.71 -1.62
N TYR A 132 8.13 -1.54 -2.16
CA TYR A 132 7.19 -0.67 -2.86
C TYR A 132 6.68 -1.29 -4.17
N VAL A 133 7.60 -1.84 -4.99
CA VAL A 133 7.24 -2.55 -6.23
C VAL A 133 6.36 -3.76 -5.91
N MET A 134 6.74 -4.57 -4.91
CA MET A 134 5.95 -5.72 -4.45
C MET A 134 4.54 -5.31 -4.02
N PHE A 135 4.41 -4.22 -3.26
CA PHE A 135 3.10 -3.67 -2.88
C PHE A 135 2.22 -3.39 -4.10
N TYR A 136 2.76 -2.73 -5.13
CA TYR A 136 1.98 -2.41 -6.33
C TYR A 136 1.62 -3.64 -7.16
N VAL A 137 2.51 -4.64 -7.24
CA VAL A 137 2.20 -5.92 -7.89
C VAL A 137 1.06 -6.63 -7.16
N VAL A 138 1.13 -6.72 -5.83
CA VAL A 138 0.08 -7.34 -5.01
C VAL A 138 -1.23 -6.55 -5.11
N ALA A 139 -1.17 -5.21 -5.05
CA ALA A 139 -2.36 -4.37 -5.21
C ALA A 139 -3.00 -4.54 -6.59
N PHE A 140 -2.20 -4.62 -7.65
CA PHE A 140 -2.69 -4.88 -9.01
C PHE A 140 -3.40 -6.25 -9.09
N LEU A 141 -2.79 -7.30 -8.53
CA LEU A 141 -3.40 -8.63 -8.50
C LEU A 141 -4.70 -8.65 -7.69
N LEU A 142 -4.76 -7.96 -6.55
CA LEU A 142 -5.97 -7.81 -5.75
C LEU A 142 -7.08 -7.07 -6.51
N ILE A 143 -6.74 -5.99 -7.22
CA ILE A 143 -7.69 -5.25 -8.06
C ILE A 143 -8.19 -6.13 -9.21
N LEU A 144 -7.29 -6.77 -9.93
CA LEU A 144 -7.62 -7.62 -11.07
C LEU A 144 -8.54 -8.78 -10.64
N THR A 145 -8.13 -9.53 -9.62
CA THR A 145 -8.95 -10.65 -9.10
C THR A 145 -10.25 -10.16 -8.49
N GLY A 146 -10.26 -9.01 -7.80
CA GLY A 146 -11.46 -8.38 -7.27
C GLY A 146 -12.46 -8.00 -8.36
N LEU A 147 -12.01 -7.43 -9.48
CA LEU A 147 -12.85 -7.10 -10.64
C LEU A 147 -13.41 -8.37 -11.31
N ILE A 148 -12.62 -9.46 -11.42
CA ILE A 148 -13.09 -10.74 -11.91
C ILE A 148 -14.21 -11.30 -11.00
N LEU A 149 -14.01 -11.25 -9.68
CA LEU A 149 -15.05 -11.67 -8.73
C LEU A 149 -16.29 -10.80 -8.80
N TYR A 150 -16.11 -9.50 -9.02
CA TYR A 150 -17.20 -8.53 -9.15
C TYR A 150 -18.08 -8.80 -10.38
N MET A 151 -17.50 -9.05 -11.57
CA MET A 151 -18.23 -9.29 -12.80
C MET A 151 -19.11 -10.56 -12.75
N HIS A 152 -18.74 -11.54 -11.91
CA HIS A 152 -19.54 -12.76 -11.70
C HIS A 152 -20.74 -12.56 -10.76
N VAL A 153 -20.79 -11.45 -10.04
CA VAL A 153 -21.94 -11.09 -9.18
C VAL A 153 -22.86 -10.08 -9.88
N TYR A 154 -22.25 -9.15 -10.60
CA TYR A 154 -22.95 -8.04 -11.27
C TYR A 154 -22.81 -8.15 -12.78
N HIS A 155 -23.82 -8.78 -13.42
CA HIS A 155 -23.81 -9.06 -14.87
C HIS A 155 -24.24 -7.87 -15.74
N HIS A 156 -24.70 -6.77 -15.14
CA HIS A 156 -25.15 -5.56 -15.83
C HIS A 156 -24.27 -4.36 -15.50
N GLY A 157 -24.40 -3.30 -16.28
CA GLY A 157 -23.64 -2.06 -16.10
C GLY A 157 -22.14 -2.29 -16.25
N PHE A 158 -21.35 -1.79 -15.29
CA PHE A 158 -19.89 -1.90 -15.34
C PHE A 158 -19.38 -3.36 -15.33
N GLY A 159 -20.00 -4.22 -14.53
CA GLY A 159 -19.61 -5.64 -14.47
C GLY A 159 -19.82 -6.34 -15.81
N GLY A 160 -20.94 -6.10 -16.48
CA GLY A 160 -21.19 -6.63 -17.82
C GLY A 160 -20.20 -6.06 -18.87
N ALA A 161 -19.87 -4.78 -18.79
CA ALA A 161 -18.93 -4.14 -19.73
C ALA A 161 -17.50 -4.71 -19.64
N ILE A 162 -17.06 -5.14 -18.47
CA ILE A 162 -15.71 -5.70 -18.28
C ILE A 162 -15.65 -7.23 -18.45
N PHE A 163 -16.81 -7.91 -18.55
CA PHE A 163 -16.89 -9.36 -18.57
C PHE A 163 -16.08 -9.98 -19.71
N ASP A 164 -16.32 -9.52 -20.94
CA ASP A 164 -15.63 -10.08 -22.12
C ASP A 164 -14.12 -9.82 -22.11
N ILE A 165 -13.70 -8.72 -21.46
CA ILE A 165 -12.28 -8.35 -21.33
C ILE A 165 -11.59 -9.23 -20.30
N LEU A 166 -12.23 -9.49 -19.16
CA LEU A 166 -11.60 -10.19 -18.02
C LEU A 166 -11.83 -11.71 -18.05
N ARG A 167 -12.81 -12.20 -18.81
CA ARG A 167 -13.07 -13.65 -18.93
C ARG A 167 -11.86 -14.46 -19.43
N PRO A 168 -11.11 -14.02 -20.46
CA PRO A 168 -9.90 -14.72 -20.88
C PRO A 168 -8.84 -14.78 -19.78
N VAL A 169 -8.71 -13.70 -18.98
CA VAL A 169 -7.77 -13.64 -17.84
C VAL A 169 -8.16 -14.63 -16.75
N GLU A 170 -9.44 -14.72 -16.41
CA GLU A 170 -9.96 -15.71 -15.47
C GLU A 170 -9.64 -17.15 -15.92
N VAL A 171 -9.88 -17.46 -17.20
CA VAL A 171 -9.59 -18.78 -17.78
C VAL A 171 -8.08 -19.07 -17.68
N TRP A 172 -7.25 -18.10 -18.02
CA TRP A 172 -5.79 -18.23 -17.89
C TRP A 172 -5.35 -18.46 -16.44
N MET A 173 -6.02 -17.84 -15.46
CA MET A 173 -5.79 -18.06 -14.02
C MET A 173 -6.29 -19.43 -13.52
N GLY A 174 -6.95 -20.22 -14.35
CA GLY A 174 -7.50 -21.55 -13.99
C GLY A 174 -8.91 -21.51 -13.40
N GLY A 175 -9.67 -20.46 -13.68
CA GLY A 175 -11.07 -20.30 -13.32
C GLY A 175 -11.32 -19.66 -11.96
N LEU A 176 -12.59 -19.47 -11.65
CA LEU A 176 -13.06 -18.66 -10.52
C LEU A 176 -12.57 -19.14 -9.15
N ALA A 177 -12.38 -20.46 -8.96
CA ALA A 177 -11.87 -21.00 -7.70
C ALA A 177 -10.42 -20.55 -7.44
N ASN A 178 -9.57 -20.63 -8.48
CA ASN A 178 -8.19 -20.18 -8.40
C ASN A 178 -8.09 -18.64 -8.24
N VAL A 179 -8.95 -17.89 -8.92
CA VAL A 179 -9.03 -16.43 -8.74
C VAL A 179 -9.32 -16.05 -7.28
N ARG A 180 -10.24 -16.77 -6.61
CA ARG A 180 -10.50 -16.57 -5.18
C ARG A 180 -9.29 -16.92 -4.33
N ALA A 181 -8.63 -18.03 -4.61
CA ALA A 181 -7.43 -18.45 -3.89
C ALA A 181 -6.31 -17.41 -4.03
N ILE A 182 -6.05 -16.92 -5.24
CA ILE A 182 -5.05 -15.87 -5.51
C ILE A 182 -5.43 -14.59 -4.76
N HIS A 183 -6.70 -14.17 -4.78
CA HIS A 183 -7.16 -12.98 -4.05
C HIS A 183 -6.87 -13.10 -2.54
N HIS A 184 -7.18 -14.24 -1.92
CA HIS A 184 -6.92 -14.48 -0.50
C HIS A 184 -5.41 -14.55 -0.19
N ILE A 185 -4.61 -15.20 -1.04
CA ILE A 185 -3.15 -15.26 -0.86
C ILE A 185 -2.58 -13.84 -0.93
N CYS A 186 -2.96 -13.05 -1.93
CA CYS A 186 -2.52 -11.66 -2.08
C CYS A 186 -2.95 -10.79 -0.89
N MET A 187 -4.15 -11.00 -0.33
CA MET A 187 -4.59 -10.33 0.90
C MET A 187 -3.65 -10.65 2.07
N ASN A 188 -3.31 -11.94 2.29
CA ASN A 188 -2.42 -12.33 3.37
C ASN A 188 -1.00 -11.75 3.18
N VAL A 189 -0.48 -11.75 1.94
CA VAL A 189 0.80 -11.11 1.60
C VAL A 189 0.75 -9.60 1.91
N LEU A 190 -0.36 -8.94 1.60
CA LEU A 190 -0.55 -7.52 1.90
C LEU A 190 -0.56 -7.26 3.42
N ILE A 191 -1.18 -8.11 4.23
CA ILE A 191 -1.20 -7.99 5.70
C ILE A 191 0.23 -8.10 6.26
N ILE A 192 1.01 -9.09 5.80
CA ILE A 192 2.41 -9.24 6.19
C ILE A 192 3.22 -8.00 5.80
N PHE A 193 2.99 -7.50 4.58
CA PHE A 193 3.64 -6.26 4.10
C PHE A 193 3.30 -5.07 5.00
N ILE A 194 2.04 -4.88 5.39
CA ILE A 194 1.62 -3.77 6.27
C ILE A 194 2.31 -3.87 7.62
N ALA A 195 2.35 -5.06 8.22
CA ALA A 195 3.03 -5.27 9.51
C ALA A 195 4.52 -4.92 9.41
N ALA A 196 5.20 -5.38 8.37
CA ALA A 196 6.61 -5.06 8.12
C ALA A 196 6.81 -3.55 7.83
N HIS A 197 5.91 -2.93 7.05
CA HIS A 197 5.96 -1.51 6.73
C HIS A 197 5.81 -0.64 7.99
N VAL A 198 4.84 -0.93 8.84
CA VAL A 198 4.63 -0.20 10.10
C VAL A 198 5.83 -0.38 11.03
N TYR A 199 6.32 -1.62 11.17
CA TYR A 199 7.52 -1.90 11.96
C TYR A 199 8.72 -1.05 11.48
N MET A 200 9.00 -1.05 10.17
CA MET A 200 10.11 -0.29 9.60
C MET A 200 9.91 1.22 9.73
N ALA A 201 8.69 1.71 9.62
CA ALA A 201 8.38 3.13 9.83
C ALA A 201 8.69 3.56 11.27
N VAL A 202 8.25 2.77 12.25
CA VAL A 202 8.53 3.00 13.68
C VAL A 202 10.04 2.87 13.96
N PHE A 203 10.69 1.82 13.46
CA PHE A 203 12.12 1.61 13.62
C PHE A 203 12.93 2.80 13.10
N ASN A 204 12.62 3.28 11.90
CA ASN A 204 13.31 4.43 11.32
C ASN A 204 13.01 5.75 12.06
N ALA A 205 11.80 5.90 12.63
CA ALA A 205 11.47 7.06 13.44
C ALA A 205 12.24 7.09 14.77
N VAL A 206 12.40 5.94 15.41
CA VAL A 206 13.04 5.83 16.74
C VAL A 206 14.56 5.78 16.62
N LYS A 207 15.09 4.94 15.74
CA LYS A 207 16.55 4.73 15.61
C LYS A 207 17.18 5.71 14.61
N GLY A 208 16.56 5.87 13.43
CA GLY A 208 17.10 6.69 12.37
C GLY A 208 16.86 8.19 12.56
N ARG A 209 15.91 8.57 13.43
CA ARG A 209 15.50 9.97 13.70
C ARG A 209 15.37 10.83 12.45
N ASN A 210 15.03 10.18 11.33
CA ASN A 210 15.04 10.80 10.00
C ASN A 210 13.77 11.61 9.67
N GLY A 211 12.81 11.70 10.61
CA GLY A 211 11.57 12.46 10.42
C GLY A 211 10.61 11.94 9.36
N GLY A 212 10.82 10.72 8.84
CA GLY A 212 9.97 10.16 7.76
C GLY A 212 8.51 9.98 8.15
N MET A 213 8.21 9.60 9.40
CA MET A 213 6.83 9.55 9.91
C MET A 213 6.18 10.93 9.96
N ASP A 214 6.95 11.94 10.40
CA ASP A 214 6.47 13.31 10.46
C ASP A 214 6.12 13.83 9.06
N ALA A 215 6.94 13.48 8.04
CA ALA A 215 6.72 13.87 6.65
C ALA A 215 5.42 13.30 6.06
N VAL A 216 5.03 12.08 6.41
CA VAL A 216 3.77 11.47 5.93
C VAL A 216 2.54 12.12 6.57
N ILE A 217 2.68 12.72 7.75
CA ILE A 217 1.60 13.42 8.45
C ILE A 217 1.59 14.90 8.09
N SER A 218 2.69 15.61 8.35
CA SER A 218 2.79 17.07 8.19
C SER A 218 3.19 17.53 6.80
N GLY A 219 3.92 16.70 6.05
CA GLY A 219 4.59 17.03 4.80
C GLY A 219 6.03 17.48 4.99
N TYR A 220 6.46 17.74 6.23
CA TYR A 220 7.78 18.23 6.55
C TYR A 220 8.62 17.18 7.25
N LYS A 221 9.87 17.06 6.82
CA LYS A 221 10.90 16.27 7.45
C LYS A 221 11.80 17.18 8.28
N PHE A 222 12.24 16.70 9.44
CA PHE A 222 13.13 17.40 10.34
C PHE A 222 14.43 16.60 10.50
N PRO A 223 15.31 16.57 9.49
CA PRO A 223 16.57 15.85 9.59
C PRO A 223 17.42 16.42 10.71
N GLU A 224 18.16 15.58 11.43
CA GLU A 224 19.21 16.05 12.33
C GLU A 224 20.36 16.58 11.48
N GLU A 225 20.92 17.75 11.83
CA GLU A 225 22.16 18.22 11.22
C GLU A 225 23.26 17.20 11.54
N ASN A 226 23.85 16.62 10.49
CA ASN A 226 25.03 15.79 10.62
C ASN A 226 26.17 16.65 11.18
N HIS A 227 26.67 16.29 12.36
CA HIS A 227 27.91 16.80 12.92
C HIS A 227 29.10 16.08 12.31
#